data_5b5f811c92a2c3eb2dc7cd4eb154a49d
#
_entry.id   5b5f811c92a2c3eb2dc7cd4eb154a49d
#
_cell.length_a   1.000
_cell.length_b   1.000
_cell.length_c   1.000
_cell.angle_alpha   90.00
_cell.angle_beta   90.00
_cell.angle_gamma   90.00
#
_symmetry.space_group_name_H-M   'P 1'
#
loop_
_entity.id
_entity.type
_entity.pdbx_description
1 polymer ?
#
loop_
_entity_poly.entity_id
_entity_poly.type
_entity_poly.pdbx_seq_one_letter_code
_entity_poly.pdbx_strand_id
1 'polypeptide(L)' 'MEFPHRVCFSLEPVRKCRKNEKMDDMVEKKVRFTCLPRSSHETRQLLHKARTSVLELNDYPISFVENLRVPTACVVY' A
#
# COMPACT_ATOMS: atom_id res chain seq x y z
N MET A 1 3.34 2.40 -4.27
CA MET A 1 3.60 3.04 -5.57
C MET A 1 5.10 3.16 -5.80
N GLU A 2 5.55 2.82 -6.98
CA GLU A 2 6.96 2.95 -7.34
C GLU A 2 7.14 4.05 -8.38
N PHE A 3 8.07 4.95 -8.10
CA PHE A 3 8.48 6.02 -9.01
C PHE A 3 9.96 5.83 -9.38
N PRO A 4 10.46 6.49 -10.45
CA PRO A 4 11.86 6.29 -10.87
C PRO A 4 12.90 6.57 -9.79
N HIS A 5 12.65 7.54 -8.92
CA HIS A 5 13.61 7.97 -7.91
C HIS A 5 13.18 7.73 -6.47
N ARG A 6 11.94 7.27 -6.27
CA ARG A 6 11.41 7.04 -4.93
C ARG A 6 10.39 5.92 -4.92
N VAL A 7 10.17 5.34 -3.75
CA VAL A 7 9.14 4.34 -3.52
C VAL A 7 8.23 4.85 -2.41
N CYS A 8 6.93 4.80 -2.63
CA CYS A 8 5.94 5.25 -1.68
C CYS A 8 5.15 4.06 -1.12
N PHE A 9 5.00 4.05 0.19
CA PHE A 9 4.30 3.00 0.92
C PHE A 9 3.06 3.58 1.59
N SER A 10 1.96 2.84 1.58
CA SER A 10 0.78 3.22 2.34
C SER A 10 1.07 3.06 3.84
N LEU A 11 0.69 4.06 4.63
CA LEU A 11 0.84 4.01 6.08
C LEU A 11 -0.15 3.05 6.74
N GLU A 12 -1.22 2.72 6.02
CA GLU A 12 -2.27 1.82 6.47
C GLU A 12 -2.37 0.65 5.50
N PRO A 13 -2.71 -0.56 5.97
CA PRO A 13 -2.95 -1.68 5.07
C PRO A 13 -4.10 -1.37 4.11
N VAL A 14 -3.89 -1.64 2.82
CA VAL A 14 -4.91 -1.50 1.79
C VAL A 14 -5.43 -2.88 1.42
N ARG A 15 -6.75 -3.06 1.51
CA ARG A 15 -7.38 -4.34 1.21
C ARG A 15 -7.32 -4.63 -0.28
N LYS A 16 -6.93 -5.86 -0.62
CA LYS A 16 -6.90 -6.34 -2.00
C LYS A 16 -7.53 -7.71 -2.07
N CYS A 17 -8.20 -8.00 -3.17
CA CYS A 17 -8.71 -9.34 -3.43
C CYS A 17 -7.61 -10.22 -4.01
N ARG A 18 -7.66 -11.53 -3.69
CA ARG A 18 -6.74 -12.52 -4.24
C ARG A 18 -7.08 -12.85 -5.69
N LYS A 19 -6.20 -13.57 -6.38
CA LYS A 19 -6.41 -13.95 -7.78
C LYS A 19 -7.68 -14.76 -8.03
N ASN A 20 -8.06 -15.60 -7.07
CA ASN A 20 -9.26 -16.43 -7.15
C ASN A 20 -10.51 -15.76 -6.54
N GLU A 21 -10.43 -14.48 -6.26
CA GLU A 21 -11.51 -13.70 -5.70
C GLU A 21 -11.84 -12.54 -6.61
N LYS A 22 -13.10 -12.13 -6.63
CA LYS A 22 -13.50 -10.89 -7.31
C LYS A 22 -13.97 -9.87 -6.28
N MET A 23 -13.84 -8.61 -6.67
CA MET A 23 -14.32 -7.51 -5.84
C MET A 23 -15.83 -7.42 -5.91
N ASP A 24 -16.47 -7.50 -4.74
CA ASP A 24 -17.93 -7.43 -4.66
C ASP A 24 -18.41 -5.99 -4.73
N ASP A 25 -17.79 -5.12 -3.96
CA ASP A 25 -18.14 -3.71 -3.94
C ASP A 25 -16.88 -2.86 -3.75
N MET A 26 -16.94 -1.60 -4.16
CA MET A 26 -15.82 -0.67 -4.08
C MET A 26 -16.24 0.61 -3.39
N VAL A 27 -15.38 1.10 -2.50
CA VAL A 27 -15.55 2.40 -1.85
C VAL A 27 -14.29 3.22 -2.04
N GLU A 28 -14.45 4.54 -2.07
CA GLU A 28 -13.33 5.46 -2.08
C GLU A 28 -12.82 5.67 -0.65
N LYS A 29 -11.52 5.53 -0.46
CA LYS A 29 -10.88 5.70 0.84
C LYS A 29 -9.67 6.60 0.70
N LYS A 30 -9.48 7.52 1.64
CA LYS A 30 -8.26 8.32 1.73
C LYS A 30 -7.17 7.49 2.36
N VAL A 31 -6.07 7.33 1.64
CA VAL A 31 -4.91 6.55 2.09
C VAL A 31 -3.70 7.47 2.16
N ARG A 32 -3.02 7.44 3.29
CA ARG A 32 -1.81 8.22 3.53
C ARG A 32 -0.60 7.42 3.06
N PHE A 33 0.34 8.13 2.44
CA PHE A 33 1.56 7.51 1.93
C PHE A 33 2.79 8.21 2.49
N THR A 34 3.85 7.45 2.72
CA THR A 34 5.18 7.95 2.98
C THR A 34 6.10 7.54 1.84
N CYS A 35 6.97 8.44 1.40
CA CYS A 35 7.88 8.19 0.29
C CYS A 35 9.32 8.21 0.77
N LEU A 36 10.11 7.24 0.28
CA LEU A 36 11.53 7.10 0.61
C LEU A 36 12.35 7.04 -0.68
N PRO A 37 13.62 7.50 -0.65
CA PRO A 37 14.49 7.39 -1.81
C PRO A 37 14.67 5.93 -2.24
N ARG A 38 14.59 5.66 -3.54
CA ARG A 38 14.71 4.30 -4.07
C ARG A 38 16.07 3.66 -3.73
N SER A 39 17.13 4.45 -3.68
CA SER A 39 18.47 3.98 -3.39
C SER A 39 18.73 3.74 -1.90
N SER A 40 17.83 4.11 -1.02
CA SER A 40 17.97 3.93 0.41
C SER A 40 17.92 2.45 0.79
N HIS A 41 18.81 2.04 1.70
CA HIS A 41 18.82 0.68 2.25
C HIS A 41 17.51 0.38 2.99
N GLU A 42 16.97 1.35 3.71
CA GLU A 42 15.68 1.23 4.41
C GLU A 42 14.55 0.92 3.42
N THR A 43 14.54 1.57 2.26
CA THR A 43 13.54 1.33 1.22
C THR A 43 13.57 -0.12 0.75
N ARG A 44 14.76 -0.68 0.54
CA ARG A 44 14.92 -2.08 0.13
C ARG A 44 14.41 -3.04 1.20
N GLN A 45 14.67 -2.76 2.46
CA GLN A 45 14.17 -3.58 3.57
C GLN A 45 12.65 -3.53 3.64
N LEU A 46 12.04 -2.36 3.48
CA LEU A 46 10.59 -2.21 3.50
C LEU A 46 9.92 -2.92 2.31
N LEU A 47 10.52 -2.84 1.13
CA LEU A 47 10.02 -3.57 -0.05
C LEU A 47 10.03 -5.07 0.20
N HIS A 48 11.08 -5.59 0.82
CA HIS A 48 11.18 -7.01 1.16
C HIS A 48 10.11 -7.41 2.17
N LYS A 49 9.94 -6.63 3.22
CA LYS A 49 8.92 -6.88 4.25
C LYS A 49 7.50 -6.82 3.69
N ALA A 50 7.23 -5.89 2.76
CA ALA A 50 5.92 -5.74 2.15
C ALA A 50 5.48 -6.98 1.36
N ARG A 51 6.41 -7.80 0.89
CA ARG A 51 6.12 -9.04 0.18
C ARG A 51 5.72 -10.18 1.11
N THR A 52 6.15 -10.12 2.37
CA THR A 52 5.99 -11.22 3.34
C THR A 52 5.04 -10.91 4.48
N SER A 53 4.79 -9.65 4.77
CA SER A 53 3.94 -9.24 5.89
C SER A 53 3.29 -7.89 5.65
N VAL A 54 2.33 -7.55 6.51
CA VAL A 54 1.69 -6.23 6.52
C VAL A 54 2.64 -5.24 7.19
N LEU A 55 2.85 -4.08 6.54
CA LEU A 55 3.67 -3.02 7.09
C LEU A 55 2.85 -2.10 8.00
N GLU A 56 3.42 -1.77 9.15
CA GLU A 56 2.91 -0.74 10.04
C GLU A 56 3.91 0.41 10.04
N LEU A 57 3.52 1.53 9.46
CA LEU A 57 4.40 2.69 9.23
C LEU A 57 3.91 3.94 9.95
N ASN A 58 3.33 3.79 11.14
CA ASN A 58 2.71 4.88 11.89
C ASN A 58 3.71 5.99 12.29
N ASP A 59 4.98 5.63 12.42
CA ASP A 59 6.04 6.57 12.83
C ASP A 59 6.63 7.35 11.65
N TYR A 60 6.23 7.05 10.43
CA TYR A 60 6.74 7.73 9.25
C TYR A 60 5.91 8.98 8.92
N PRO A 61 6.57 10.04 8.39
CA PRO A 61 5.85 11.25 8.01
C PRO A 61 4.96 11.01 6.79
N ILE A 62 3.85 11.73 6.74
CA ILE A 62 2.94 11.68 5.59
C ILE A 62 3.53 12.52 4.46
N SER A 63 3.81 11.90 3.31
CA SER A 63 4.27 12.59 2.12
C SER A 63 3.11 13.11 1.28
N PHE A 64 2.06 12.33 1.14
CA PHE A 64 0.84 12.72 0.45
C PHE A 64 -0.33 11.81 0.84
N VAL A 65 -1.53 12.24 0.47
CA VAL A 65 -2.76 11.48 0.67
C VAL A 65 -3.44 11.31 -0.68
N GLU A 66 -3.87 10.10 -1.01
CA GLU A 66 -4.63 9.82 -2.22
C GLU A 66 -5.94 9.13 -1.91
N ASN A 67 -6.94 9.39 -2.76
CA ASN A 67 -8.19 8.67 -2.74
C ASN A 67 -8.04 7.41 -3.60
N LEU A 68 -8.15 6.25 -2.96
CA LEU A 68 -8.08 4.96 -3.64
C LEU A 68 -9.43 4.26 -3.58
N ARG A 69 -9.79 3.57 -4.66
CA ARG A 69 -10.93 2.67 -4.66
C ARG A 69 -10.47 1.31 -4.12
N VAL A 70 -11.06 0.93 -3.00
CA VAL A 70 -10.71 -0.32 -2.32
C VAL A 70 -11.95 -1.21 -2.22
N PRO A 71 -11.79 -2.55 -2.31
CA PRO A 71 -12.92 -3.45 -2.16
C PRO A 71 -13.40 -3.49 -0.71
N THR A 72 -14.71 -3.51 -0.51
CA THR A 72 -15.32 -3.70 0.81
C THR A 72 -15.39 -5.17 1.17
N ALA A 73 -15.53 -6.04 0.15
CA ALA A 73 -15.55 -7.48 0.32
C ALA A 73 -14.98 -8.17 -0.91
N CYS A 74 -14.45 -9.38 -0.71
CA CYS A 74 -13.97 -10.24 -1.78
C CYS A 74 -14.76 -11.54 -1.75
N VAL A 75 -15.21 -11.99 -2.90
CA VAL A 75 -15.96 -13.25 -3.05
C VAL A 75 -15.19 -14.21 -3.94
N VAL A 76 -15.24 -15.50 -3.59
CA VAL A 76 -14.60 -16.54 -4.38
C VAL A 76 -15.45 -16.84 -5.61
N TYR A 77 -14.81 -16.99 -6.75
CA TYR A 77 -15.49 -17.35 -8.01
C TYR A 77 -16.24 -18.66 -7.91
#